data_8c76e34c31a8fe001ffc6471217c24dd
#
_entry.id   8c76e34c31a8fe001ffc6471217c24dd
#
_cell.length_a   1.000
_cell.length_b   1.000
_cell.length_c   1.000
_cell.angle_alpha   90.00
_cell.angle_beta   90.00
_cell.angle_gamma   90.00
#
_symmetry.space_group_name_H-M   'P 1'
#
loop_
_entity.id
_entity.type
_entity.pdbx_description
1 polymer ?
#
loop_
_entity_poly.entity_id
_entity_poly.type
_entity_poly.pdbx_seq_one_letter_code
_entity_poly.pdbx_strand_id
1 'polypeptide(L)'
;MYKRQFPKGRLITYPADWGTRSKDVVAAIDMPFIPIAGGSEGAMVAELQSAIKKKEPVISMFWQPHWIFATQEFNWVTWNPVDGPCQEETQKKDTACGFEQAKVVKISSKQFKEKYPHAFKFLDAYTLNNDIENLGMLEIDVNGKKLEAWVDEWIAGNESVWQAWIDAAKS
;
A
#
# COMPACT_ATOMS: atom_id res chain seq x y z
N MET A 1 -28.46 9.73 5.03
CA MET A 1 -29.23 8.53 5.40
C MET A 1 -29.00 7.45 4.37
N TYR A 2 -28.36 6.37 4.78
CA TYR A 2 -27.80 5.32 3.90
C TYR A 2 -28.82 4.36 3.32
N LYS A 3 -29.77 4.82 2.56
CA LYS A 3 -30.81 3.95 1.95
C LYS A 3 -30.25 2.87 0.99
N ARG A 4 -28.99 2.96 0.57
CA ARG A 4 -28.37 1.96 -0.32
C ARG A 4 -27.60 0.87 0.41
N GLN A 5 -27.51 0.92 1.75
CA GLN A 5 -26.66 0.04 2.53
C GLN A 5 -27.41 -0.84 3.53
N PHE A 6 -28.72 -0.81 3.50
CA PHE A 6 -29.48 -1.69 4.38
C PHE A 6 -29.98 -2.91 3.60
N PRO A 7 -29.87 -4.13 4.14
CA PRO A 7 -29.38 -4.46 5.48
C PRO A 7 -27.85 -4.50 5.63
N LYS A 8 -27.06 -4.56 4.56
CA LYS A 8 -25.61 -4.65 4.58
C LYS A 8 -24.97 -3.48 3.83
N GLY A 9 -23.86 -2.94 4.36
CA GLY A 9 -23.06 -1.91 3.71
C GLY A 9 -22.32 -2.44 2.47
N ARG A 10 -21.81 -1.54 1.62
CA ARG A 10 -20.91 -1.89 0.51
C ARG A 10 -19.47 -1.81 0.99
N LEU A 11 -18.68 -2.82 0.68
CA LEU A 11 -17.22 -2.81 0.82
C LEU A 11 -16.61 -2.96 -0.57
N ILE A 12 -15.86 -1.96 -1.03
CA ILE A 12 -15.10 -2.07 -2.26
C ILE A 12 -13.90 -3.00 -1.98
N THR A 13 -13.81 -4.08 -2.75
CA THR A 13 -12.74 -5.06 -2.63
C THR A 13 -11.79 -4.95 -3.82
N TYR A 14 -10.65 -5.64 -3.75
CA TYR A 14 -9.72 -5.71 -4.88
C TYR A 14 -10.39 -6.25 -6.15
N PRO A 15 -9.85 -5.91 -7.33
CA PRO A 15 -10.30 -6.48 -8.60
C PRO A 15 -10.36 -8.01 -8.54
N ALA A 16 -11.36 -8.60 -9.18
CA ALA A 16 -11.61 -10.05 -9.10
C ALA A 16 -10.46 -10.89 -9.69
N ASP A 17 -9.72 -10.36 -10.64
CA ASP A 17 -8.54 -10.97 -11.24
C ASP A 17 -7.31 -10.96 -10.32
N TRP A 18 -7.31 -10.17 -9.23
CA TRP A 18 -6.28 -10.20 -8.19
C TRP A 18 -6.52 -11.32 -7.15
N GLY A 19 -7.63 -12.05 -7.27
CA GLY A 19 -7.98 -13.17 -6.42
C GLY A 19 -9.25 -12.95 -5.61
N THR A 20 -9.67 -13.99 -4.91
CA THR A 20 -10.94 -14.01 -4.17
C THR A 20 -10.81 -13.65 -2.69
N ARG A 21 -9.59 -13.58 -2.15
CA ARG A 21 -9.35 -13.43 -0.70
C ARG A 21 -10.14 -12.30 -0.05
N SER A 22 -10.26 -11.15 -0.72
CA SER A 22 -11.04 -10.01 -0.19
C SER A 22 -12.50 -10.36 0.08
N LYS A 23 -13.12 -11.10 -0.84
CA LYS A 23 -14.48 -11.59 -0.73
C LYS A 23 -14.61 -12.68 0.32
N ASP A 24 -13.62 -13.57 0.36
CA ASP A 24 -13.62 -14.73 1.26
C ASP A 24 -13.48 -14.29 2.72
N VAL A 25 -12.64 -13.29 3.02
CA VAL A 25 -12.53 -12.70 4.37
C VAL A 25 -13.87 -12.11 4.84
N VAL A 26 -14.57 -11.35 3.98
CA VAL A 26 -15.88 -10.78 4.32
C VAL A 26 -16.88 -11.85 4.71
N ALA A 27 -16.88 -12.96 3.98
CA ALA A 27 -17.77 -14.09 4.25
C ALA A 27 -17.35 -14.85 5.52
N ALA A 28 -16.05 -15.09 5.70
CA ALA A 28 -15.53 -15.92 6.80
C ALA A 28 -15.77 -15.30 8.19
N ILE A 29 -15.75 -13.97 8.29
CA ILE A 29 -15.99 -13.26 9.57
C ILE A 29 -17.38 -12.62 9.65
N ASP A 30 -18.28 -13.00 8.75
CA ASP A 30 -19.66 -12.48 8.66
C ASP A 30 -19.74 -10.95 8.77
N MET A 31 -18.90 -10.25 8.03
CA MET A 31 -18.94 -8.79 8.00
C MET A 31 -20.31 -8.29 7.52
N PRO A 32 -20.83 -7.20 8.10
CA PRO A 32 -22.11 -6.62 7.68
C PRO A 32 -21.97 -5.83 6.36
N PHE A 33 -21.20 -6.37 5.41
CA PHE A 33 -20.90 -5.77 4.12
C PHE A 33 -21.20 -6.71 2.95
N ILE A 34 -21.53 -6.10 1.82
CA ILE A 34 -21.55 -6.75 0.52
C ILE A 34 -20.25 -6.41 -0.20
N PRO A 35 -19.39 -7.40 -0.47
CA PRO A 35 -18.14 -7.17 -1.20
C PRO A 35 -18.45 -6.87 -2.67
N ILE A 36 -17.95 -5.73 -3.14
CA ILE A 36 -18.08 -5.29 -4.54
C ILE A 36 -16.69 -5.22 -5.13
N ALA A 37 -16.40 -6.05 -6.11
CA ALA A 37 -15.11 -6.03 -6.78
C ALA A 37 -14.87 -4.68 -7.48
N GLY A 38 -13.71 -4.10 -7.28
CA GLY A 38 -13.36 -2.76 -7.76
C GLY A 38 -13.19 -2.65 -9.27
N GLY A 39 -13.14 -3.77 -9.98
CA GLY A 39 -12.97 -3.81 -11.43
C GLY A 39 -11.52 -3.55 -11.87
N SER A 40 -10.95 -2.43 -11.49
CA SER A 40 -9.55 -2.06 -11.71
C SER A 40 -9.10 -1.07 -10.63
N GLU A 41 -7.78 -0.82 -10.54
CA GLU A 41 -7.23 0.23 -9.67
C GLU A 41 -7.90 1.58 -9.94
N GLY A 42 -7.94 2.01 -11.20
CA GLY A 42 -8.56 3.28 -11.59
C GLY A 42 -10.04 3.37 -11.24
N ALA A 43 -10.78 2.25 -11.32
CA ALA A 43 -12.19 2.22 -10.90
C ALA A 43 -12.34 2.33 -9.38
N MET A 44 -11.47 1.71 -8.60
CA MET A 44 -11.45 1.83 -7.13
C MET A 44 -11.14 3.28 -6.72
N VAL A 45 -10.14 3.90 -7.33
CA VAL A 45 -9.78 5.28 -7.10
C VAL A 45 -10.94 6.23 -7.45
N ALA A 46 -11.58 6.05 -8.60
CA ALA A 46 -12.71 6.86 -9.02
C ALA A 46 -13.91 6.75 -8.04
N GLU A 47 -14.18 5.57 -7.51
CA GLU A 47 -15.23 5.36 -6.51
C GLU A 47 -14.91 6.09 -5.19
N LEU A 48 -13.66 5.99 -4.72
CA LEU A 48 -13.19 6.72 -3.53
C LEU A 48 -13.29 8.23 -3.71
N GLN A 49 -12.75 8.76 -4.81
CA GLN A 49 -12.82 10.18 -5.12
C GLN A 49 -14.26 10.70 -5.27
N SER A 50 -15.14 9.90 -5.88
CA SER A 50 -16.56 10.24 -6.00
C SER A 50 -17.24 10.33 -4.65
N ALA A 51 -16.98 9.38 -3.74
CA ALA A 51 -17.54 9.39 -2.39
C ALA A 51 -17.06 10.60 -1.58
N ILE A 52 -15.75 10.88 -1.63
CA ILE A 52 -15.15 12.04 -0.96
C ILE A 52 -15.77 13.35 -1.47
N LYS A 53 -15.86 13.52 -2.78
CA LYS A 53 -16.46 14.72 -3.40
C LYS A 53 -17.92 14.93 -2.97
N LYS A 54 -18.66 13.83 -2.82
CA LYS A 54 -20.07 13.86 -2.39
C LYS A 54 -20.23 13.90 -0.88
N LYS A 55 -19.14 13.81 -0.12
CA LYS A 55 -19.14 13.66 1.35
C LYS A 55 -19.97 12.45 1.80
N GLU A 56 -19.92 11.38 1.01
CA GLU A 56 -20.56 10.10 1.32
C GLU A 56 -19.51 9.19 1.97
N PRO A 57 -19.87 8.45 3.03
CA PRO A 57 -18.93 7.48 3.57
C PRO A 57 -18.71 6.33 2.60
N VAL A 58 -17.47 5.90 2.58
CA VAL A 58 -16.99 4.78 1.78
C VAL A 58 -16.09 3.92 2.63
N ILE A 59 -16.15 2.62 2.44
CA ILE A 59 -15.18 1.66 2.98
C ILE A 59 -14.63 0.86 1.82
N SER A 60 -13.31 0.72 1.79
CA SER A 60 -12.61 0.03 0.72
C SER A 60 -11.42 -0.75 1.27
N MET A 61 -11.10 -1.86 0.66
CA MET A 61 -9.77 -2.43 0.72
C MET A 61 -8.86 -1.63 -0.19
N PHE A 62 -7.66 -1.32 0.30
CA PHE A 62 -6.68 -0.57 -0.48
C PHE A 62 -5.27 -0.92 -0.02
N TRP A 63 -4.25 -0.40 -0.69
CA TRP A 63 -2.84 -0.71 -0.43
C TRP A 63 -1.98 0.55 -0.42
N GLN A 64 -0.84 0.47 0.23
CA GLN A 64 0.24 1.45 0.18
C GLN A 64 1.53 0.78 -0.32
N PRO A 65 2.41 1.54 -1.02
CA PRO A 65 2.27 2.96 -1.36
C PRO A 65 1.27 3.20 -2.50
N HIS A 66 0.62 4.37 -2.52
CA HIS A 66 -0.25 4.82 -3.60
C HIS A 66 -0.46 6.33 -3.52
N TRP A 67 -0.48 7.04 -4.65
CA TRP A 67 -0.60 8.49 -4.73
C TRP A 67 -1.84 9.09 -4.04
N ILE A 68 -2.92 8.32 -3.91
CA ILE A 68 -4.16 8.81 -3.29
C ILE A 68 -3.93 9.24 -1.83
N PHE A 69 -2.99 8.61 -1.13
CA PHE A 69 -2.64 8.95 0.26
C PHE A 69 -1.84 10.25 0.38
N ALA A 70 -1.26 10.74 -0.72
CA ALA A 70 -0.66 12.07 -0.76
C ALA A 70 -1.70 13.19 -0.97
N THR A 71 -2.93 12.84 -1.35
CA THR A 71 -4.00 13.81 -1.65
C THR A 71 -5.15 13.77 -0.66
N GLN A 72 -5.31 12.67 0.07
CA GLN A 72 -6.46 12.43 0.95
C GLN A 72 -6.02 11.70 2.22
N GLU A 73 -6.64 12.06 3.34
CA GLU A 73 -6.51 11.33 4.59
C GLU A 73 -7.58 10.25 4.71
N PHE A 74 -7.17 9.08 5.15
CA PHE A 74 -8.05 7.93 5.37
C PHE A 74 -7.86 7.37 6.78
N ASN A 75 -8.95 6.91 7.38
CA ASN A 75 -8.89 6.14 8.61
C ASN A 75 -8.71 4.65 8.28
N TRP A 76 -7.64 4.06 8.81
CA TRP A 76 -7.40 2.63 8.69
C TRP A 76 -8.30 1.85 9.62
N VAL A 77 -8.92 0.80 9.09
CA VAL A 77 -9.75 -0.14 9.85
C VAL A 77 -9.02 -1.47 9.89
N THR A 78 -8.70 -1.93 11.09
CA THR A 78 -8.10 -3.24 11.31
C THR A 78 -9.19 -4.21 11.73
N TRP A 79 -9.26 -5.34 11.06
CA TRP A 79 -10.04 -6.49 11.49
C TRP A 79 -9.12 -7.69 11.65
N ASN A 80 -9.51 -8.65 12.47
CA ASN A 80 -8.77 -9.88 12.72
C ASN A 80 -7.25 -9.73 12.52
N PRO A 81 -6.52 -9.31 13.55
CA PRO A 81 -5.08 -9.12 13.47
C PRO A 81 -4.39 -10.41 12.99
N VAL A 82 -3.26 -10.25 12.34
CA VAL A 82 -2.46 -11.37 11.84
C VAL A 82 -1.63 -12.08 12.91
N ASP A 83 -1.65 -11.60 14.14
CA ASP A 83 -1.06 -12.21 15.32
C ASP A 83 -2.00 -13.26 15.95
N GLY A 84 -1.45 -14.15 16.76
CA GLY A 84 -2.21 -15.24 17.38
C GLY A 84 -2.66 -16.29 16.37
N PRO A 85 -3.96 -16.62 16.26
CA PRO A 85 -4.44 -17.66 15.36
C PRO A 85 -4.26 -17.36 13.88
N CYS A 86 -3.99 -16.10 13.51
CA CYS A 86 -3.75 -15.64 12.15
C CYS A 86 -2.26 -15.52 11.82
N GLN A 87 -1.44 -16.45 12.25
CA GLN A 87 -0.03 -16.51 11.88
C GLN A 87 0.17 -16.93 10.42
N GLU A 88 1.34 -16.64 9.86
CA GLU A 88 1.65 -16.76 8.43
C GLU A 88 1.25 -18.11 7.81
N GLU A 89 1.42 -19.21 8.54
CA GLU A 89 1.03 -20.56 8.06
C GLU A 89 -0.48 -20.78 8.06
N THR A 90 -1.21 -20.17 8.98
CA THR A 90 -2.67 -20.25 9.04
C THR A 90 -3.34 -19.29 8.09
N GLN A 91 -2.72 -18.15 7.78
CA GLN A 91 -3.24 -17.21 6.79
C GLN A 91 -3.41 -17.81 5.40
N LYS A 92 -2.55 -18.73 5.01
CA LYS A 92 -2.67 -19.45 3.74
C LYS A 92 -3.88 -20.39 3.70
N LYS A 93 -4.40 -20.76 4.85
CA LYS A 93 -5.49 -21.75 5.00
C LYS A 93 -6.78 -21.17 5.59
N ASP A 94 -6.67 -20.09 6.37
CA ASP A 94 -7.81 -19.48 7.06
C ASP A 94 -8.19 -18.15 6.42
N THR A 95 -9.30 -18.14 5.72
CA THR A 95 -9.86 -16.97 5.07
C THR A 95 -10.40 -15.92 6.05
N ALA A 96 -10.54 -16.26 7.35
CA ALA A 96 -11.00 -15.33 8.38
C ALA A 96 -9.94 -14.30 8.79
N CYS A 97 -8.67 -14.53 8.43
CA CYS A 97 -7.58 -13.63 8.75
C CYS A 97 -7.53 -12.41 7.81
N GLY A 98 -7.14 -11.25 8.35
CA GLY A 98 -6.88 -10.05 7.57
C GLY A 98 -5.71 -10.22 6.59
N PHE A 99 -5.36 -9.14 5.92
CA PHE A 99 -4.19 -9.11 5.06
C PHE A 99 -2.95 -8.74 5.90
N GLU A 100 -1.86 -9.46 5.68
CA GLU A 100 -0.55 -9.01 6.16
C GLU A 100 -0.15 -7.73 5.45
N GLN A 101 0.58 -6.91 6.18
CA GLN A 101 1.27 -5.80 5.54
C GLN A 101 2.34 -6.37 4.60
N ALA A 102 2.19 -6.06 3.32
CA ALA A 102 3.18 -6.46 2.32
C ALA A 102 4.54 -5.83 2.66
N LYS A 103 5.59 -6.65 2.64
CA LYS A 103 6.97 -6.19 2.83
C LYS A 103 7.61 -6.03 1.47
N VAL A 104 7.92 -4.80 1.11
CA VAL A 104 8.81 -4.53 -0.03
C VAL A 104 10.25 -4.74 0.44
N VAL A 105 10.95 -5.65 -0.19
CA VAL A 105 12.30 -6.05 0.22
C VAL A 105 13.31 -5.78 -0.88
N LYS A 106 14.52 -5.45 -0.49
CA LYS A 106 15.67 -5.34 -1.39
C LYS A 106 16.32 -6.71 -1.52
N ILE A 107 16.65 -7.11 -2.73
CA ILE A 107 17.31 -8.39 -3.00
C ILE A 107 18.62 -8.18 -3.75
N SER A 108 19.59 -9.03 -3.48
CA SER A 108 20.84 -9.06 -4.21
C SER A 108 21.29 -10.50 -4.42
N SER A 109 22.25 -10.72 -5.33
CA SER A 109 22.88 -12.04 -5.47
C SER A 109 23.67 -12.42 -4.21
N LYS A 110 23.83 -13.71 -3.92
CA LYS A 110 24.61 -14.18 -2.75
C LYS A 110 26.01 -13.61 -2.71
N GLN A 111 26.65 -13.46 -3.85
CA GLN A 111 28.04 -12.97 -3.95
C GLN A 111 28.16 -11.44 -3.88
N PHE A 112 27.05 -10.70 -3.96
CA PHE A 112 27.07 -9.23 -4.00
C PHE A 112 27.69 -8.64 -2.75
N LYS A 113 27.33 -9.14 -1.59
CA LYS A 113 27.88 -8.69 -0.30
C LYS A 113 29.40 -8.88 -0.19
N GLU A 114 29.90 -10.00 -0.72
CA GLU A 114 31.34 -10.33 -0.65
C GLU A 114 32.14 -9.53 -1.68
N LYS A 115 31.62 -9.40 -2.91
CA LYS A 115 32.33 -8.71 -4.00
C LYS A 115 32.27 -7.19 -3.91
N TYR A 116 31.18 -6.66 -3.36
CA TYR A 116 30.89 -5.23 -3.32
C TYR A 116 30.38 -4.79 -1.94
N PRO A 117 31.17 -4.95 -0.87
CA PRO A 117 30.70 -4.73 0.51
C PRO A 117 30.17 -3.31 0.75
N HIS A 118 30.78 -2.29 0.20
CA HIS A 118 30.30 -0.91 0.33
C HIS A 118 28.98 -0.69 -0.40
N ALA A 119 28.82 -1.22 -1.61
CA ALA A 119 27.56 -1.14 -2.34
C ALA A 119 26.44 -1.93 -1.64
N PHE A 120 26.78 -3.06 -1.00
CA PHE A 120 25.83 -3.81 -0.20
C PHE A 120 25.37 -3.01 1.03
N LYS A 121 26.30 -2.36 1.75
CA LYS A 121 25.94 -1.50 2.89
C LYS A 121 25.07 -0.32 2.47
N PHE A 122 25.35 0.29 1.32
CA PHE A 122 24.49 1.33 0.76
C PHE A 122 23.07 0.78 0.49
N LEU A 123 22.97 -0.34 -0.21
CA LEU A 123 21.68 -0.98 -0.52
C LEU A 123 20.91 -1.36 0.75
N ASP A 124 21.61 -1.81 1.80
CA ASP A 124 21.01 -2.14 3.09
C ASP A 124 20.47 -0.90 3.82
N ALA A 125 21.26 0.19 3.83
CA ALA A 125 20.89 1.45 4.45
C ALA A 125 19.82 2.24 3.67
N TYR A 126 19.78 2.11 2.34
CA TYR A 126 18.81 2.80 1.49
C TYR A 126 17.39 2.43 1.91
N THR A 127 16.57 3.40 2.24
CA THR A 127 15.17 3.21 2.60
C THR A 127 14.34 4.42 2.23
N LEU A 128 13.15 4.17 1.72
CA LEU A 128 12.10 5.17 1.53
C LEU A 128 10.91 4.77 2.40
N ASN A 129 10.13 5.75 2.79
CA ASN A 129 8.87 5.52 3.47
C ASN A 129 7.70 5.73 2.51
N ASN A 130 6.52 5.29 2.91
CA ASN A 130 5.32 5.41 2.10
C ASN A 130 5.00 6.87 1.72
N ASP A 131 5.32 7.85 2.56
CA ASP A 131 5.00 9.25 2.28
C ASP A 131 5.81 9.78 1.09
N ILE A 132 7.10 9.43 1.02
CA ILE A 132 7.97 9.78 -0.11
C ILE A 132 7.48 9.08 -1.38
N GLU A 133 7.15 7.79 -1.27
CA GLU A 133 6.68 7.01 -2.41
C GLU A 133 5.30 7.48 -2.89
N ASN A 134 4.36 7.75 -2.00
CA ASN A 134 3.05 8.32 -2.31
C ASN A 134 3.18 9.67 -3.05
N LEU A 135 4.08 10.55 -2.56
CA LEU A 135 4.33 11.83 -3.19
C LEU A 135 4.99 11.67 -4.57
N GLY A 136 5.97 10.78 -4.71
CA GLY A 136 6.61 10.50 -5.98
C GLY A 136 5.62 10.00 -7.02
N MET A 137 4.75 9.07 -6.66
CA MET A 137 3.68 8.58 -7.52
C MET A 137 2.70 9.70 -7.90
N LEU A 138 2.34 10.59 -6.97
CA LEU A 138 1.49 11.74 -7.26
C LEU A 138 2.13 12.68 -8.29
N GLU A 139 3.39 13.03 -8.09
CA GLU A 139 4.09 13.97 -8.96
C GLU A 139 4.33 13.40 -10.36
N ILE A 140 4.70 12.13 -10.46
CA ILE A 140 5.05 11.49 -11.72
C ILE A 140 3.79 11.03 -12.47
N ASP A 141 2.95 10.22 -11.83
CA ASP A 141 1.85 9.52 -12.51
C ASP A 141 0.61 10.41 -12.70
N VAL A 142 0.37 11.35 -11.78
CA VAL A 142 -0.82 12.20 -11.81
C VAL A 142 -0.51 13.59 -12.32
N ASN A 143 0.54 14.23 -11.80
CA ASN A 143 0.91 15.60 -12.18
C ASN A 143 1.78 15.65 -13.45
N GLY A 144 2.25 14.52 -13.95
CA GLY A 144 3.02 14.40 -15.19
C GLY A 144 4.43 14.97 -15.10
N LYS A 145 4.99 15.11 -13.89
CA LYS A 145 6.38 15.51 -13.70
C LYS A 145 7.31 14.43 -14.26
N LYS A 146 8.37 14.83 -14.94
CA LYS A 146 9.39 13.87 -15.41
C LYS A 146 10.09 13.23 -14.21
N LEU A 147 10.31 11.92 -14.29
CA LEU A 147 10.96 11.14 -13.22
C LEU A 147 12.29 11.76 -12.80
N GLU A 148 13.14 12.10 -13.76
CA GLU A 148 14.46 12.69 -13.49
C GLU A 148 14.34 14.01 -12.73
N ALA A 149 13.41 14.87 -13.14
CA ALA A 149 13.20 16.17 -12.49
C ALA A 149 12.71 15.99 -11.03
N TRP A 150 11.82 15.03 -10.79
CA TRP A 150 11.37 14.73 -9.44
C TRP A 150 12.51 14.18 -8.57
N VAL A 151 13.32 13.27 -9.11
CA VAL A 151 14.48 12.70 -8.41
C VAL A 151 15.51 13.77 -8.07
N ASP A 152 15.84 14.65 -9.01
CA ASP A 152 16.79 15.74 -8.78
C ASP A 152 16.30 16.69 -7.68
N GLU A 153 15.03 17.07 -7.69
CA GLU A 153 14.43 17.90 -6.65
C GLU A 153 14.44 17.20 -5.29
N TRP A 154 14.10 15.89 -5.28
CA TRP A 154 14.11 15.12 -4.04
C TRP A 154 15.52 15.01 -3.46
N ILE A 155 16.53 14.72 -4.27
CA ILE A 155 17.94 14.67 -3.88
C ILE A 155 18.38 16.02 -3.30
N ALA A 156 18.06 17.12 -3.98
CA ALA A 156 18.43 18.46 -3.54
C ALA A 156 17.78 18.84 -2.18
N GLY A 157 16.55 18.38 -1.95
CA GLY A 157 15.80 18.69 -0.72
C GLY A 157 16.06 17.74 0.45
N ASN A 158 16.74 16.60 0.26
CA ASN A 158 16.84 15.52 1.25
C ASN A 158 18.29 15.06 1.50
N GLU A 159 19.24 16.00 1.47
CA GLU A 159 20.68 15.70 1.61
C GLU A 159 20.98 14.88 2.88
N SER A 160 20.40 15.24 4.01
CA SER A 160 20.62 14.52 5.27
C SER A 160 20.16 13.06 5.23
N VAL A 161 19.16 12.74 4.41
CA VAL A 161 18.64 11.37 4.27
C VAL A 161 19.59 10.51 3.45
N TRP A 162 19.89 10.93 2.21
CA TRP A 162 20.74 10.13 1.34
C TRP A 162 22.21 10.15 1.76
N GLN A 163 22.67 11.22 2.42
CA GLN A 163 24.04 11.27 2.97
C GLN A 163 24.25 10.19 4.04
N ALA A 164 23.24 9.95 4.89
CA ALA A 164 23.30 8.87 5.88
C ALA A 164 23.50 7.48 5.23
N TRP A 165 22.89 7.24 4.06
CA TRP A 165 23.10 5.98 3.31
C TRP A 165 24.52 5.86 2.78
N ILE A 166 25.10 6.99 2.28
CA ILE A 166 26.48 7.04 1.81
C ILE A 166 27.44 6.81 2.96
N ASP A 167 27.19 7.41 4.12
CA ASP A 167 28.08 7.27 5.29
C ASP A 167 28.03 5.84 5.85
N ALA A 168 26.88 5.20 5.87
CA ALA A 168 26.76 3.79 6.19
C ALA A 168 27.56 2.89 5.23
N ALA A 169 27.62 3.26 3.94
CA ALA A 169 28.42 2.53 2.95
C ALA A 169 29.93 2.68 3.16
N LYS A 170 30.40 3.77 3.76
CA LYS A 170 31.83 4.02 4.02
C LYS A 170 32.35 3.36 5.31
N SER A 171 31.46 3.04 6.25
CA SER A 171 31.78 2.35 7.51
C SER A 171 32.11 0.87 7.29
#